data_91e267602a4e1e39f2bc2f48787ec223
#
_entry.id   91e267602a4e1e39f2bc2f48787ec223
#
_cell.length_a   1.000
_cell.length_b   1.000
_cell.length_c   1.000
_cell.angle_alpha   90.00
_cell.angle_beta   90.00
_cell.angle_gamma   90.00
#
_symmetry.space_group_name_H-M   'P 1'
#
loop_
_entity.id
_entity.type
_entity.pdbx_description
1 polymer ?
#
loop_
_entity_poly.entity_id
_entity_poly.type
_entity_poly.pdbx_seq_one_letter_code
_entity_poly.pdbx_strand_id
1 'polypeptide(L)'
;MPSHEMLAALDSGFAERSVEAGPDGARVSYRSGGSQGPVVVLLHGISSGAASWLPCASLLAARARVIAWDAPGYGNSTPLPQAEPKASDYALRLEGMLRALGVRPDLVVGHSLGALMAAAFVAQAGPDCLPERLLLLSVAQGYGAAGNEEKSREVSRQRLDALASLGVDGLAQRGPTRLLGQTASESAQAWVRWNMQRLRADGYLQAVAMLCGDDINAYLARRPSGLPVQIACGVQDIVTTPLACGALAERFGLPFAMVSDAGHACYIDQSGATARLIAAALPPGAA
;
A
#
# COMPACT_ATOMS: atom_id res chain seq x y z
N MET A 1 -1.70 2.52 22.78
CA MET A 1 -1.88 1.11 22.33
C MET A 1 -3.26 0.98 21.70
N PRO A 2 -3.45 0.18 20.65
CA PRO A 2 -4.77 -0.17 20.15
C PRO A 2 -5.62 -0.83 21.25
N SER A 3 -6.94 -0.78 21.10
CA SER A 3 -7.84 -1.47 22.02
C SER A 3 -7.67 -3.00 21.94
N HIS A 4 -8.00 -3.69 23.02
CA HIS A 4 -8.01 -5.16 23.05
C HIS A 4 -8.96 -5.74 21.98
N GLU A 5 -10.11 -5.10 21.78
CA GLU A 5 -11.08 -5.46 20.75
C GLU A 5 -10.50 -5.40 19.33
N MET A 6 -9.74 -4.33 19.02
CA MET A 6 -9.10 -4.17 17.72
C MET A 6 -8.03 -5.23 17.47
N LEU A 7 -7.25 -5.58 18.49
CA LEU A 7 -6.26 -6.66 18.39
C LEU A 7 -6.94 -8.04 18.26
N ALA A 8 -8.01 -8.28 19.00
CA ALA A 8 -8.79 -9.52 18.88
C ALA A 8 -9.43 -9.66 17.48
N ALA A 9 -9.94 -8.56 16.92
CA ALA A 9 -10.46 -8.52 15.55
C ALA A 9 -9.38 -8.80 14.50
N LEU A 10 -8.15 -8.31 14.74
CA LEU A 10 -7.01 -8.59 13.87
C LEU A 10 -6.69 -10.10 13.84
N ASP A 11 -6.72 -10.76 14.98
CA ASP A 11 -6.36 -12.18 15.10
C ASP A 11 -7.47 -13.11 14.63
N SER A 12 -8.74 -12.76 14.83
CA SER A 12 -9.87 -13.61 14.48
C SER A 12 -10.41 -13.36 13.07
N GLY A 13 -10.60 -12.09 12.68
CA GLY A 13 -11.24 -11.69 11.42
C GLY A 13 -10.27 -11.37 10.29
N PHE A 14 -9.00 -11.12 10.62
CA PHE A 14 -7.97 -10.73 9.64
C PHE A 14 -6.62 -11.37 10.00
N ALA A 15 -6.65 -12.67 10.23
CA ALA A 15 -5.52 -13.45 10.70
C ALA A 15 -4.34 -13.44 9.71
N GLU A 16 -3.13 -13.43 10.27
CA GLU A 16 -1.90 -13.55 9.48
C GLU A 16 -1.74 -14.97 8.94
N ARG A 17 -1.30 -15.05 7.71
CA ARG A 17 -0.97 -16.28 6.98
C ARG A 17 0.33 -16.06 6.22
N SER A 18 0.88 -17.12 5.63
CA SER A 18 2.06 -17.02 4.76
C SER A 18 2.00 -18.06 3.65
N VAL A 19 2.66 -17.73 2.54
CA VAL A 19 2.81 -18.59 1.38
C VAL A 19 4.24 -18.46 0.82
N GLU A 20 4.76 -19.52 0.21
CA GLU A 20 5.99 -19.43 -0.57
C GLU A 20 5.67 -18.74 -1.90
N ALA A 21 6.45 -17.72 -2.24
CA ALA A 21 6.16 -16.80 -3.35
C ALA A 21 7.39 -16.51 -4.22
N GLY A 22 8.31 -17.45 -4.31
CA GLY A 22 9.50 -17.31 -5.14
C GLY A 22 10.26 -18.62 -5.29
N PRO A 23 11.11 -18.73 -6.32
CA PRO A 23 11.89 -19.94 -6.61
C PRO A 23 12.95 -20.23 -5.53
N ASP A 24 13.26 -19.24 -4.69
CA ASP A 24 14.22 -19.27 -3.60
C ASP A 24 13.60 -19.71 -2.26
N GLY A 25 12.33 -20.19 -2.28
CA GLY A 25 11.58 -20.51 -1.06
C GLY A 25 11.20 -19.28 -0.23
N ALA A 26 11.30 -18.09 -0.82
CA ALA A 26 10.96 -16.85 -0.14
C ALA A 26 9.48 -16.82 0.23
N ARG A 27 9.19 -16.41 1.47
CA ARG A 27 7.84 -16.36 2.02
C ARG A 27 7.28 -14.95 1.96
N VAL A 28 5.99 -14.87 1.68
CA VAL A 28 5.21 -13.64 1.85
C VAL A 28 4.16 -13.87 2.92
N SER A 29 4.17 -13.04 3.97
CA SER A 29 3.08 -12.97 4.92
C SER A 29 1.97 -12.07 4.37
N TYR A 30 0.74 -12.42 4.69
CA TYR A 30 -0.43 -11.66 4.30
C TYR A 30 -1.55 -11.87 5.32
N ARG A 31 -2.52 -10.98 5.30
CA ARG A 31 -3.75 -11.11 6.09
C ARG A 31 -4.94 -11.22 5.15
N SER A 32 -5.96 -11.97 5.54
CA SER A 32 -7.15 -12.10 4.72
C SER A 32 -8.42 -12.09 5.55
N GLY A 33 -9.46 -11.46 5.00
CA GLY A 33 -10.82 -11.41 5.56
C GLY A 33 -11.86 -11.59 4.46
N GLY A 34 -13.05 -12.05 4.83
CA GLY A 34 -14.08 -12.44 3.87
C GLY A 34 -13.72 -13.74 3.13
N SER A 35 -14.76 -14.45 2.66
CA SER A 35 -14.59 -15.75 1.97
C SER A 35 -15.30 -15.81 0.63
N GLN A 36 -16.09 -14.81 0.30
CA GLN A 36 -16.97 -14.76 -0.86
C GLN A 36 -16.84 -13.42 -1.60
N GLY A 37 -17.34 -13.36 -2.82
CA GLY A 37 -17.33 -12.15 -3.63
C GLY A 37 -15.99 -11.87 -4.32
N PRO A 38 -15.84 -10.66 -4.89
CA PRO A 38 -14.66 -10.27 -5.64
C PRO A 38 -13.40 -10.24 -4.76
N VAL A 39 -12.27 -10.52 -5.39
CA VAL A 39 -10.95 -10.51 -4.72
C VAL A 39 -10.34 -9.12 -4.75
N VAL A 40 -10.13 -8.55 -3.58
CA VAL A 40 -9.47 -7.25 -3.38
C VAL A 40 -8.10 -7.47 -2.76
N VAL A 41 -7.05 -7.06 -3.47
CA VAL A 41 -5.66 -7.12 -2.98
C VAL A 41 -5.21 -5.73 -2.55
N LEU A 42 -4.73 -5.61 -1.31
CA LEU A 42 -4.36 -4.35 -0.66
C LEU A 42 -2.84 -4.28 -0.43
N LEU A 43 -2.20 -3.25 -0.98
CA LEU A 43 -0.76 -3.01 -0.87
C LEU A 43 -0.50 -1.77 -0.01
N HIS A 44 0.21 -1.95 1.09
CA HIS A 44 0.48 -0.90 2.07
C HIS A 44 1.61 0.06 1.67
N GLY A 45 1.71 1.21 2.34
CA GLY A 45 2.78 2.19 2.20
C GLY A 45 4.03 1.88 3.05
N ILE A 46 5.07 2.71 2.89
CA ILE A 46 6.40 2.52 3.50
C ILE A 46 6.41 2.44 5.02
N SER A 47 5.45 3.06 5.70
CA SER A 47 5.41 3.14 7.17
C SER A 47 4.33 2.25 7.79
N SER A 48 3.91 1.17 7.09
CA SER A 48 2.82 0.31 7.57
C SER A 48 3.05 -1.15 7.19
N GLY A 49 2.02 -1.98 7.26
CA GLY A 49 2.02 -3.39 6.90
C GLY A 49 0.59 -3.88 6.64
N ALA A 50 0.41 -5.17 6.37
CA ALA A 50 -0.89 -5.78 6.10
C ALA A 50 -1.92 -5.48 7.21
N ALA A 51 -1.50 -5.51 8.46
CA ALA A 51 -2.37 -5.25 9.61
C ALA A 51 -3.01 -3.87 9.58
N SER A 52 -2.35 -2.86 9.01
CA SER A 52 -2.84 -1.49 8.97
C SER A 52 -4.20 -1.35 8.27
N TRP A 53 -4.50 -2.26 7.36
CA TRP A 53 -5.74 -2.28 6.60
C TRP A 53 -6.98 -2.75 7.40
N LEU A 54 -6.80 -3.31 8.61
CA LEU A 54 -7.90 -3.90 9.39
C LEU A 54 -9.17 -3.04 9.42
N PRO A 55 -9.13 -1.71 9.74
CA PRO A 55 -10.35 -0.92 9.84
C PRO A 55 -11.16 -0.88 8.53
N CYS A 56 -10.46 -0.79 7.41
CA CYS A 56 -11.08 -0.76 6.08
C CYS A 56 -11.43 -2.17 5.60
N ALA A 57 -10.54 -3.14 5.78
CA ALA A 57 -10.71 -4.53 5.36
C ALA A 57 -11.91 -5.19 6.04
N SER A 58 -12.16 -4.92 7.33
CA SER A 58 -13.32 -5.46 8.05
C SER A 58 -14.65 -5.02 7.43
N LEU A 59 -14.73 -3.80 6.91
CA LEU A 59 -15.92 -3.28 6.23
C LEU A 59 -16.12 -3.91 4.83
N LEU A 60 -15.01 -4.22 4.14
CA LEU A 60 -15.03 -4.85 2.83
C LEU A 60 -15.32 -6.36 2.92
N ALA A 61 -14.87 -7.02 3.97
CA ALA A 61 -14.96 -8.48 4.15
C ALA A 61 -16.39 -9.03 4.15
N ALA A 62 -17.40 -8.19 4.37
CA ALA A 62 -18.80 -8.57 4.25
C ALA A 62 -19.25 -8.86 2.79
N ARG A 63 -18.50 -8.35 1.80
CA ARG A 63 -18.88 -8.40 0.37
C ARG A 63 -17.74 -8.81 -0.57
N ALA A 64 -16.52 -8.96 -0.04
CA ALA A 64 -15.34 -9.25 -0.84
C ALA A 64 -14.39 -10.18 -0.08
N ARG A 65 -13.60 -10.95 -0.81
CA ARG A 65 -12.43 -11.63 -0.29
C ARG A 65 -11.25 -10.64 -0.31
N VAL A 66 -10.85 -10.17 0.86
CA VAL A 66 -9.78 -9.18 1.03
C VAL A 66 -8.46 -9.88 1.35
N ILE A 67 -7.41 -9.52 0.66
CA ILE A 67 -6.04 -10.00 0.88
C ILE A 67 -5.13 -8.77 1.00
N ALA A 68 -4.56 -8.54 2.17
CA ALA A 68 -3.55 -7.51 2.38
C ALA A 68 -2.19 -8.17 2.60
N TRP A 69 -1.21 -7.83 1.78
CA TRP A 69 0.12 -8.41 1.92
C TRP A 69 1.00 -7.61 2.89
N ASP A 70 1.98 -8.27 3.47
CA ASP A 70 3.18 -7.61 3.96
C ASP A 70 4.21 -7.64 2.83
N ALA A 71 4.60 -6.48 2.34
CA ALA A 71 5.60 -6.38 1.28
C ALA A 71 6.92 -7.05 1.71
N PRO A 72 7.78 -7.50 0.79
CA PRO A 72 9.10 -8.02 1.11
C PRO A 72 9.84 -7.14 2.14
N GLY A 73 10.33 -7.77 3.23
CA GLY A 73 10.97 -7.08 4.35
C GLY A 73 10.00 -6.48 5.40
N TYR A 74 8.69 -6.64 5.24
CA TYR A 74 7.67 -6.24 6.21
C TYR A 74 7.03 -7.47 6.86
N GLY A 75 6.53 -7.30 8.10
CA GLY A 75 5.96 -8.42 8.85
C GLY A 75 6.90 -9.62 8.85
N ASN A 76 6.36 -10.79 8.51
CA ASN A 76 7.12 -12.04 8.37
C ASN A 76 7.52 -12.36 6.91
N SER A 77 7.41 -11.39 6.00
CA SER A 77 7.85 -11.55 4.61
C SER A 77 9.36 -11.51 4.48
N THR A 78 9.90 -12.44 3.68
CA THR A 78 11.32 -12.48 3.34
C THR A 78 11.71 -11.20 2.57
N PRO A 79 12.76 -10.48 2.94
CA PRO A 79 13.28 -9.35 2.18
C PRO A 79 13.64 -9.75 0.74
N LEU A 80 13.73 -8.79 -0.14
CA LEU A 80 14.26 -9.02 -1.49
C LEU A 80 15.78 -9.22 -1.41
N PRO A 81 16.38 -10.02 -2.32
CA PRO A 81 17.82 -10.24 -2.31
C PRO A 81 18.63 -9.00 -2.74
N GLN A 82 18.01 -8.08 -3.49
CA GLN A 82 18.65 -6.85 -3.93
C GLN A 82 18.78 -5.85 -2.79
N ALA A 83 19.92 -5.17 -2.68
CA ALA A 83 20.10 -4.08 -1.72
C ALA A 83 19.25 -2.84 -2.08
N GLU A 84 19.11 -2.57 -3.37
CA GLU A 84 18.35 -1.45 -3.94
C GLU A 84 17.29 -1.96 -4.91
N PRO A 85 16.21 -2.61 -4.38
CA PRO A 85 15.17 -3.16 -5.23
C PRO A 85 14.36 -2.05 -5.91
N LYS A 86 13.79 -2.37 -7.08
CA LYS A 86 12.83 -1.56 -7.79
C LYS A 86 11.40 -2.03 -7.51
N ALA A 87 10.41 -1.21 -7.83
CA ALA A 87 9.00 -1.61 -7.70
C ALA A 87 8.67 -2.85 -8.55
N SER A 88 9.40 -3.08 -9.65
CA SER A 88 9.31 -4.29 -10.46
C SER A 88 9.70 -5.56 -9.69
N ASP A 89 10.67 -5.50 -8.78
CA ASP A 89 11.07 -6.65 -7.96
C ASP A 89 9.97 -7.00 -6.93
N TYR A 90 9.37 -5.99 -6.32
CA TYR A 90 8.19 -6.16 -5.46
C TYR A 90 7.00 -6.72 -6.26
N ALA A 91 6.79 -6.24 -7.47
CA ALA A 91 5.72 -6.71 -8.36
C ALA A 91 5.89 -8.20 -8.73
N LEU A 92 7.11 -8.66 -8.99
CA LEU A 92 7.39 -10.09 -9.20
C LEU A 92 7.07 -10.93 -7.97
N ARG A 93 7.38 -10.43 -6.76
CA ARG A 93 7.06 -11.12 -5.51
C ARG A 93 5.54 -11.17 -5.27
N LEU A 94 4.82 -10.08 -5.61
CA LEU A 94 3.36 -10.05 -5.56
C LEU A 94 2.75 -11.07 -6.52
N GLU A 95 3.24 -11.12 -7.74
CA GLU A 95 2.78 -12.10 -8.75
C GLU A 95 3.00 -13.54 -8.25
N GLY A 96 4.19 -13.83 -7.69
CA GLY A 96 4.51 -15.11 -7.07
C GLY A 96 3.53 -15.48 -5.96
N MET A 97 3.19 -14.53 -5.07
CA MET A 97 2.19 -14.72 -4.02
C MET A 97 0.80 -15.05 -4.59
N LEU A 98 0.34 -14.30 -5.58
CA LEU A 98 -0.98 -14.50 -6.17
C LEU A 98 -1.08 -15.85 -6.89
N ARG A 99 -0.04 -16.25 -7.62
CA ARG A 99 0.05 -17.57 -8.26
C ARG A 99 0.02 -18.71 -7.22
N ALA A 100 0.79 -18.59 -6.16
CA ALA A 100 0.84 -19.58 -5.09
C ALA A 100 -0.49 -19.69 -4.33
N LEU A 101 -1.25 -18.60 -4.24
CA LEU A 101 -2.61 -18.60 -3.67
C LEU A 101 -3.69 -19.09 -4.66
N GLY A 102 -3.37 -19.26 -5.93
CA GLY A 102 -4.33 -19.56 -6.99
C GLY A 102 -5.38 -18.46 -7.15
N VAL A 103 -4.96 -17.19 -7.06
CA VAL A 103 -5.87 -16.04 -7.00
C VAL A 103 -5.56 -15.06 -8.13
N ARG A 104 -6.60 -14.69 -8.89
CA ARG A 104 -6.60 -13.52 -9.77
C ARG A 104 -7.38 -12.40 -9.09
N PRO A 105 -6.79 -11.20 -8.89
CA PRO A 105 -7.51 -10.09 -8.28
C PRO A 105 -8.57 -9.49 -9.22
N ASP A 106 -9.73 -9.14 -8.69
CA ASP A 106 -10.69 -8.26 -9.38
C ASP A 106 -10.24 -6.81 -9.24
N LEU A 107 -9.69 -6.45 -8.08
CA LEU A 107 -9.18 -5.12 -7.79
C LEU A 107 -7.85 -5.19 -7.03
N VAL A 108 -6.85 -4.45 -7.51
CA VAL A 108 -5.65 -4.13 -6.72
C VAL A 108 -5.75 -2.70 -6.21
N VAL A 109 -5.53 -2.51 -4.92
CA VAL A 109 -5.48 -1.20 -4.26
C VAL A 109 -4.07 -0.98 -3.74
N GLY A 110 -3.38 0.04 -4.25
CA GLY A 110 -2.07 0.44 -3.76
C GLY A 110 -2.14 1.76 -2.99
N HIS A 111 -1.63 1.78 -1.75
CA HIS A 111 -1.54 2.98 -0.94
C HIS A 111 -0.11 3.50 -0.87
N SER A 112 0.12 4.79 -1.11
CA SER A 112 1.42 5.45 -0.98
C SER A 112 2.51 4.71 -1.78
N LEU A 113 3.52 4.16 -1.14
CA LEU A 113 4.55 3.33 -1.80
C LEU A 113 3.96 2.06 -2.43
N GLY A 114 2.89 1.50 -1.84
CA GLY A 114 2.13 0.40 -2.44
C GLY A 114 1.47 0.77 -3.77
N ALA A 115 1.21 2.06 -4.02
CA ALA A 115 0.72 2.52 -5.32
C ALA A 115 1.80 2.41 -6.42
N LEU A 116 3.06 2.70 -6.08
CA LEU A 116 4.20 2.49 -6.98
C LEU A 116 4.39 0.99 -7.28
N MET A 117 4.30 0.13 -6.26
CA MET A 117 4.34 -1.34 -6.43
C MET A 117 3.18 -1.84 -7.30
N ALA A 118 1.97 -1.33 -7.08
CA ALA A 118 0.77 -1.71 -7.84
C ALA A 118 0.87 -1.29 -9.32
N ALA A 119 1.38 -0.09 -9.58
CA ALA A 119 1.63 0.38 -10.95
C ALA A 119 2.68 -0.49 -11.67
N ALA A 120 3.77 -0.85 -10.97
CA ALA A 120 4.78 -1.77 -11.52
C ALA A 120 4.18 -3.16 -11.77
N PHE A 121 3.32 -3.64 -10.86
CA PHE A 121 2.66 -4.93 -11.01
C PHE A 121 1.81 -4.98 -12.27
N VAL A 122 0.90 -4.05 -12.48
CA VAL A 122 0.04 -4.07 -13.69
C VAL A 122 0.80 -3.83 -14.99
N ALA A 123 1.97 -3.18 -14.92
CA ALA A 123 2.81 -2.96 -16.10
C ALA A 123 3.54 -4.22 -16.59
N GLN A 124 3.63 -5.28 -15.78
CA GLN A 124 4.39 -6.49 -16.07
C GLN A 124 3.68 -7.81 -15.76
N ALA A 125 2.56 -7.79 -15.04
CA ALA A 125 1.83 -8.99 -14.64
C ALA A 125 1.35 -9.79 -15.84
N GLY A 126 1.51 -11.12 -15.76
CA GLY A 126 0.93 -12.02 -16.73
C GLY A 126 -0.61 -12.01 -16.68
N PRO A 127 -1.28 -12.44 -17.74
CA PRO A 127 -2.75 -12.36 -17.88
C PRO A 127 -3.49 -13.07 -16.73
N ASP A 128 -2.92 -14.13 -16.18
CA ASP A 128 -3.53 -14.91 -15.09
C ASP A 128 -3.53 -14.18 -13.74
N CYS A 129 -2.69 -13.14 -13.59
CA CYS A 129 -2.58 -12.34 -12.36
C CYS A 129 -3.02 -10.89 -12.55
N LEU A 130 -3.20 -10.45 -13.81
CA LEU A 130 -3.60 -9.07 -14.11
C LEU A 130 -4.99 -8.80 -13.52
N PRO A 131 -5.14 -7.73 -12.68
CA PRO A 131 -6.43 -7.37 -12.10
C PRO A 131 -7.37 -6.81 -13.16
N GLU A 132 -8.67 -6.83 -12.87
CA GLU A 132 -9.65 -6.15 -13.73
C GLU A 132 -9.62 -4.63 -13.55
N ARG A 133 -9.21 -4.15 -12.38
CA ARG A 133 -9.13 -2.72 -12.04
C ARG A 133 -7.98 -2.42 -11.10
N LEU A 134 -7.53 -1.16 -11.12
CA LEU A 134 -6.48 -0.63 -10.27
C LEU A 134 -6.97 0.65 -9.57
N LEU A 135 -6.84 0.71 -8.24
CA LEU A 135 -7.07 1.91 -7.44
C LEU A 135 -5.77 2.32 -6.73
N LEU A 136 -5.35 3.55 -6.94
CA LEU A 136 -4.14 4.13 -6.35
C LEU A 136 -4.54 5.19 -5.32
N LEU A 137 -4.21 4.97 -4.05
CA LEU A 137 -4.54 5.86 -2.94
C LEU A 137 -3.31 6.62 -2.48
N SER A 138 -3.41 7.97 -2.37
CA SER A 138 -2.34 8.80 -1.77
C SER A 138 -0.98 8.46 -2.36
N VAL A 139 -0.81 8.65 -3.66
CA VAL A 139 0.21 8.01 -4.51
C VAL A 139 1.61 8.55 -4.25
N ALA A 140 2.53 7.71 -3.78
CA ALA A 140 3.96 8.01 -3.83
C ALA A 140 4.48 7.77 -5.26
N GLN A 141 4.91 8.87 -5.91
CA GLN A 141 5.30 8.81 -7.32
C GLN A 141 6.73 8.29 -7.54
N GLY A 142 7.54 8.26 -6.47
CA GLY A 142 8.97 7.97 -6.57
C GLY A 142 9.80 9.20 -6.96
N TYR A 143 11.11 9.07 -6.84
CA TYR A 143 12.08 10.15 -7.14
C TYR A 143 13.12 9.71 -8.16
N GLY A 144 12.94 8.57 -8.84
CA GLY A 144 13.88 8.00 -9.79
C GLY A 144 13.81 8.57 -11.20
N ALA A 145 12.92 9.54 -11.47
CA ALA A 145 12.86 10.22 -12.76
C ALA A 145 14.12 11.04 -13.02
N ALA A 146 14.56 11.09 -14.29
CA ALA A 146 15.68 11.93 -14.70
C ALA A 146 15.41 13.41 -14.31
N GLY A 147 16.45 14.06 -13.74
CA GLY A 147 16.36 15.43 -13.23
C GLY A 147 15.94 15.52 -11.74
N ASN A 148 15.61 14.41 -11.10
CA ASN A 148 15.26 14.36 -9.68
C ASN A 148 16.40 13.83 -8.78
N GLU A 149 17.63 13.68 -9.30
CA GLU A 149 18.74 13.03 -8.60
C GLU A 149 19.09 13.71 -7.27
N GLU A 150 19.05 15.03 -7.24
CA GLU A 150 19.30 15.80 -6.01
C GLU A 150 18.21 15.57 -4.98
N LYS A 151 16.95 15.65 -5.41
CA LYS A 151 15.79 15.39 -4.54
C LYS A 151 15.76 13.97 -4.03
N SER A 152 16.07 13.00 -4.89
CA SER A 152 16.21 11.59 -4.54
C SER A 152 17.24 11.40 -3.41
N ARG A 153 18.46 11.96 -3.56
CA ARG A 153 19.51 11.90 -2.53
C ARG A 153 19.09 12.57 -1.23
N GLU A 154 18.45 13.75 -1.32
CA GLU A 154 17.95 14.46 -0.15
C GLU A 154 16.93 13.61 0.63
N VAL A 155 15.91 13.08 -0.04
CA VAL A 155 14.86 12.26 0.58
C VAL A 155 15.45 11.00 1.17
N SER A 156 16.35 10.33 0.47
CA SER A 156 17.05 9.14 0.96
C SER A 156 17.78 9.46 2.26
N ARG A 157 18.65 10.49 2.25
CA ARG A 157 19.39 10.91 3.43
C ARG A 157 18.47 11.24 4.60
N GLN A 158 17.43 12.08 4.39
CA GLN A 158 16.49 12.47 5.45
C GLN A 158 15.82 11.27 6.11
N ARG A 159 15.46 10.23 5.32
CA ARG A 159 14.82 9.02 5.84
C ARG A 159 15.78 8.13 6.59
N LEU A 160 17.01 7.98 6.09
CA LEU A 160 18.07 7.20 6.74
C LEU A 160 18.51 7.86 8.04
N ASP A 161 18.74 9.18 8.05
CA ASP A 161 19.08 9.95 9.23
C ASP A 161 17.98 9.91 10.28
N ALA A 162 16.71 9.99 9.85
CA ALA A 162 15.58 9.87 10.76
C ALA A 162 15.50 8.46 11.40
N LEU A 163 15.72 7.40 10.63
CA LEU A 163 15.78 6.04 11.18
C LEU A 163 16.95 5.87 12.13
N ALA A 164 18.14 6.37 11.78
CA ALA A 164 19.34 6.24 12.59
C ALA A 164 19.24 7.03 13.91
N SER A 165 18.65 8.24 13.87
CA SER A 165 18.58 9.13 15.04
C SER A 165 17.39 8.85 15.96
N LEU A 166 16.24 8.44 15.42
CA LEU A 166 15.00 8.25 16.16
C LEU A 166 14.67 6.78 16.43
N GLY A 167 15.25 5.88 15.65
CA GLY A 167 14.83 4.49 15.62
C GLY A 167 13.39 4.31 15.14
N VAL A 168 12.92 3.08 15.12
CA VAL A 168 11.53 2.74 14.72
C VAL A 168 10.52 3.36 15.68
N ASP A 169 10.79 3.34 16.99
CA ASP A 169 9.87 3.90 18.01
C ASP A 169 9.70 5.41 17.86
N GLY A 170 10.79 6.15 17.63
CA GLY A 170 10.71 7.59 17.41
C GLY A 170 9.99 7.96 16.12
N LEU A 171 10.17 7.18 15.05
CA LEU A 171 9.37 7.33 13.82
C LEU A 171 7.88 7.07 14.09
N ALA A 172 7.55 6.03 14.86
CA ALA A 172 6.18 5.67 15.21
C ALA A 172 5.48 6.76 16.04
N GLN A 173 6.20 7.45 16.94
CA GLN A 173 5.63 8.56 17.71
C GLN A 173 5.22 9.75 16.83
N ARG A 174 5.95 10.01 15.75
CA ARG A 174 5.67 11.09 14.80
C ARG A 174 4.65 10.72 13.72
N GLY A 175 4.37 9.41 13.58
CA GLY A 175 3.51 8.88 12.53
C GLY A 175 2.12 9.51 12.46
N PRO A 176 1.33 9.54 13.56
CA PRO A 176 -0.04 10.02 13.53
C PRO A 176 -0.20 11.44 13.00
N THR A 177 0.61 12.39 13.47
CA THR A 177 0.54 13.80 13.04
C THR A 177 0.90 14.00 11.57
N ARG A 178 1.63 13.05 10.99
CA ARG A 178 2.05 13.10 9.58
C ARG A 178 1.08 12.35 8.67
N LEU A 179 0.49 11.27 9.15
CA LEU A 179 -0.25 10.33 8.31
C LEU A 179 -1.77 10.48 8.41
N LEU A 180 -2.27 11.09 9.46
CA LEU A 180 -3.71 11.20 9.70
C LEU A 180 -4.20 12.64 9.52
N GLY A 181 -5.50 12.79 9.27
CA GLY A 181 -6.18 14.07 9.25
C GLY A 181 -6.28 14.70 10.64
N GLN A 182 -6.63 15.98 10.68
CA GLN A 182 -6.65 16.79 11.91
C GLN A 182 -7.65 16.28 12.96
N THR A 183 -8.71 15.63 12.52
CA THR A 183 -9.79 15.11 13.37
C THR A 183 -9.69 13.62 13.66
N ALA A 184 -8.52 13.01 13.35
CA ALA A 184 -8.32 11.58 13.55
C ALA A 184 -8.47 11.17 15.01
N SER A 185 -9.23 10.09 15.25
CA SER A 185 -9.49 9.57 16.59
C SER A 185 -8.22 9.07 17.29
N GLU A 186 -8.26 9.03 18.62
CA GLU A 186 -7.16 8.43 19.41
C GLU A 186 -6.91 6.96 19.02
N SER A 187 -7.97 6.22 18.68
CA SER A 187 -7.85 4.84 18.19
C SER A 187 -7.08 4.77 16.88
N ALA A 188 -7.36 5.64 15.89
CA ALA A 188 -6.62 5.73 14.64
C ALA A 188 -5.15 6.08 14.88
N GLN A 189 -4.88 7.04 15.77
CA GLN A 189 -3.51 7.42 16.15
C GLN A 189 -2.75 6.26 16.81
N ALA A 190 -3.41 5.55 17.74
CA ALA A 190 -2.83 4.38 18.38
C ALA A 190 -2.54 3.25 17.37
N TRP A 191 -3.45 3.07 16.38
CA TRP A 191 -3.29 2.08 15.32
C TRP A 191 -2.11 2.39 14.39
N VAL A 192 -1.93 3.64 14.01
CA VAL A 192 -0.76 4.07 13.23
C VAL A 192 0.52 3.81 14.00
N ARG A 193 0.62 4.25 15.27
CA ARG A 193 1.82 4.00 16.11
C ARG A 193 2.14 2.52 16.21
N TRP A 194 1.14 1.70 16.52
CA TRP A 194 1.31 0.26 16.69
C TRP A 194 1.81 -0.43 15.40
N ASN A 195 1.30 -0.04 14.23
CA ASN A 195 1.77 -0.58 12.95
C ASN A 195 3.20 -0.12 12.64
N MET A 196 3.52 1.15 12.86
CA MET A 196 4.87 1.67 12.62
C MET A 196 5.92 1.06 13.55
N GLN A 197 5.58 0.72 14.79
CA GLN A 197 6.48 0.03 15.72
C GLN A 197 6.86 -1.39 15.27
N ARG A 198 6.18 -1.94 14.28
CA ARG A 198 6.46 -3.25 13.68
C ARG A 198 7.34 -3.19 12.43
N LEU A 199 7.79 -2.00 12.07
CA LEU A 199 8.70 -1.84 10.94
C LEU A 199 10.03 -2.57 11.23
N ARG A 200 10.50 -3.27 10.22
CA ARG A 200 11.83 -3.86 10.21
C ARG A 200 12.77 -2.93 9.47
N ALA A 201 13.95 -2.70 10.04
CA ALA A 201 14.92 -1.76 9.46
C ALA A 201 15.37 -2.20 8.05
N ASP A 202 15.61 -3.50 7.84
CA ASP A 202 16.01 -4.07 6.54
C ASP A 202 14.97 -3.79 5.44
N GLY A 203 13.71 -4.10 5.71
CA GLY A 203 12.61 -3.83 4.76
C GLY A 203 12.39 -2.34 4.53
N TYR A 204 12.51 -1.52 5.58
CA TYR A 204 12.39 -0.07 5.44
C TYR A 204 13.50 0.52 4.57
N LEU A 205 14.75 0.06 4.71
CA LEU A 205 15.88 0.49 3.89
C LEU A 205 15.66 0.16 2.41
N GLN A 206 15.23 -1.07 2.10
CA GLN A 206 14.86 -1.47 0.74
C GLN A 206 13.72 -0.61 0.16
N ALA A 207 12.71 -0.32 0.96
CA ALA A 207 11.59 0.52 0.56
C ALA A 207 12.00 2.00 0.32
N VAL A 208 12.96 2.53 1.09
CA VAL A 208 13.56 3.85 0.83
C VAL A 208 14.33 3.84 -0.49
N ALA A 209 15.12 2.79 -0.74
CA ALA A 209 15.86 2.65 -2.00
C ALA A 209 14.91 2.62 -3.21
N MET A 210 13.83 1.83 -3.14
CA MET A 210 12.79 1.81 -4.17
C MET A 210 12.15 3.19 -4.35
N LEU A 211 11.70 3.84 -3.28
CA LEU A 211 11.08 5.18 -3.36
C LEU A 211 11.98 6.19 -4.04
N CYS A 212 13.28 6.16 -3.71
CA CYS A 212 14.25 7.13 -4.23
C CYS A 212 14.75 6.79 -5.63
N GLY A 213 14.76 5.51 -5.98
CA GLY A 213 15.34 5.04 -7.24
C GLY A 213 14.32 4.73 -8.34
N ASP A 214 13.02 4.89 -8.11
CA ASP A 214 11.98 4.48 -9.06
C ASP A 214 10.99 5.61 -9.40
N ASP A 215 10.21 5.44 -10.48
CA ASP A 215 9.27 6.43 -11.00
C ASP A 215 7.97 5.77 -11.49
N ILE A 216 6.85 6.11 -10.87
CA ILE A 216 5.53 5.59 -11.22
C ILE A 216 5.11 5.94 -12.65
N ASN A 217 5.58 7.07 -13.19
CA ASN A 217 5.22 7.49 -14.55
C ASN A 217 5.66 6.46 -15.58
N ALA A 218 6.83 5.86 -15.40
CA ALA A 218 7.35 4.81 -16.29
C ALA A 218 6.46 3.55 -16.30
N TYR A 219 5.85 3.22 -15.17
CA TYR A 219 4.95 2.07 -15.05
C TYR A 219 3.55 2.39 -15.59
N LEU A 220 2.98 3.54 -15.22
CA LEU A 220 1.66 3.94 -15.72
C LEU A 220 1.64 4.13 -17.23
N ALA A 221 2.75 4.55 -17.84
CA ALA A 221 2.87 4.63 -19.29
C ALA A 221 2.84 3.26 -19.99
N ARG A 222 3.23 2.18 -19.28
CA ARG A 222 3.26 0.80 -19.80
C ARG A 222 2.10 -0.06 -19.34
N ARG A 223 1.14 0.52 -18.58
CA ARG A 223 -0.04 -0.23 -18.18
C ARG A 223 -0.81 -0.78 -19.38
N PRO A 224 -1.47 -1.94 -19.26
CA PRO A 224 -2.30 -2.45 -20.36
C PRO A 224 -3.34 -1.42 -20.80
N SER A 225 -3.48 -1.24 -22.12
CA SER A 225 -4.53 -0.40 -22.68
C SER A 225 -5.89 -0.98 -22.31
N GLY A 226 -6.79 -0.13 -21.80
CA GLY A 226 -8.12 -0.57 -21.37
C GLY A 226 -8.21 -1.01 -19.91
N LEU A 227 -7.10 -1.18 -19.17
CA LEU A 227 -7.18 -1.39 -17.72
C LEU A 227 -7.71 -0.13 -17.03
N PRO A 228 -8.89 -0.19 -16.38
CA PRO A 228 -9.41 0.95 -15.64
C PRO A 228 -8.54 1.23 -14.42
N VAL A 229 -8.03 2.46 -14.34
CA VAL A 229 -7.22 2.96 -13.22
C VAL A 229 -7.89 4.19 -12.64
N GLN A 230 -7.99 4.27 -11.32
CA GLN A 230 -8.47 5.45 -10.61
C GLN A 230 -7.44 5.88 -9.59
N ILE A 231 -7.31 7.19 -9.37
CA ILE A 231 -6.49 7.78 -8.30
C ILE A 231 -7.41 8.41 -7.26
N ALA A 232 -7.08 8.28 -5.98
CA ALA A 232 -7.74 9.02 -4.91
C ALA A 232 -6.74 9.46 -3.84
N CYS A 233 -7.11 10.52 -3.09
CA CYS A 233 -6.24 11.10 -2.07
C CYS A 233 -7.09 11.67 -0.93
N GLY A 234 -6.57 11.62 0.30
CA GLY A 234 -7.17 12.33 1.43
C GLY A 234 -7.06 13.84 1.24
N VAL A 235 -8.12 14.58 1.51
CA VAL A 235 -8.14 16.07 1.38
C VAL A 235 -7.06 16.73 2.22
N GLN A 236 -6.72 16.15 3.38
CA GLN A 236 -5.73 16.66 4.33
C GLN A 236 -4.37 15.95 4.21
N ASP A 237 -4.11 15.22 3.11
CA ASP A 237 -2.84 14.54 2.90
C ASP A 237 -1.70 15.55 2.64
N ILE A 238 -0.77 15.62 3.60
CA ILE A 238 0.44 16.47 3.53
C ILE A 238 1.69 15.71 3.05
N VAL A 239 1.58 14.42 2.79
CA VAL A 239 2.71 13.55 2.38
C VAL A 239 2.75 13.42 0.87
N THR A 240 1.64 12.99 0.28
CA THR A 240 1.42 12.85 -1.17
C THR A 240 0.21 13.68 -1.55
N THR A 241 0.36 14.98 -1.53
CA THR A 241 -0.74 15.95 -1.51
C THR A 241 -1.80 15.74 -2.61
N PRO A 242 -3.06 16.17 -2.37
CA PRO A 242 -4.11 16.14 -3.40
C PRO A 242 -3.69 16.79 -4.71
N LEU A 243 -2.90 17.89 -4.63
CA LEU A 243 -2.37 18.56 -5.81
C LEU A 243 -1.45 17.64 -6.63
N ALA A 244 -0.52 16.93 -5.96
CA ALA A 244 0.40 16.01 -6.64
C ALA A 244 -0.34 14.79 -7.23
N CYS A 245 -1.30 14.22 -6.49
CA CYS A 245 -2.12 13.10 -6.96
C CYS A 245 -3.04 13.52 -8.12
N GLY A 246 -3.64 14.71 -8.05
CA GLY A 246 -4.47 15.28 -9.14
C GLY A 246 -3.67 15.53 -10.42
N ALA A 247 -2.46 16.11 -10.29
CA ALA A 247 -1.57 16.32 -11.44
C ALA A 247 -1.13 15.00 -12.10
N LEU A 248 -0.90 13.95 -11.31
CA LEU A 248 -0.63 12.61 -11.85
C LEU A 248 -1.86 12.06 -12.59
N ALA A 249 -3.05 12.21 -12.03
CA ALA A 249 -4.29 11.77 -12.66
C ALA A 249 -4.53 12.49 -13.99
N GLU A 250 -4.36 13.80 -14.01
CA GLU A 250 -4.49 14.63 -15.21
C GLU A 250 -3.50 14.21 -16.30
N ARG A 251 -2.23 14.00 -15.95
CA ARG A 251 -1.17 13.56 -16.87
C ARG A 251 -1.54 12.28 -17.62
N PHE A 252 -2.22 11.35 -16.98
CA PHE A 252 -2.57 10.04 -17.55
C PHE A 252 -4.03 9.92 -17.97
N GLY A 253 -4.82 11.02 -17.87
CA GLY A 253 -6.25 11.02 -18.19
C GLY A 253 -7.07 10.09 -17.30
N LEU A 254 -6.71 9.99 -15.99
CA LEU A 254 -7.32 9.09 -15.03
C LEU A 254 -8.36 9.80 -14.16
N PRO A 255 -9.47 9.13 -13.78
CA PRO A 255 -10.37 9.64 -12.75
C PRO A 255 -9.65 9.94 -11.45
N PHE A 256 -9.98 11.09 -10.84
CA PHE A 256 -9.46 11.50 -9.54
C PHE A 256 -10.59 11.73 -8.55
N ALA A 257 -10.46 11.19 -7.35
CA ALA A 257 -11.41 11.37 -6.25
C ALA A 257 -10.70 11.84 -4.98
N MET A 258 -11.44 12.54 -4.10
CA MET A 258 -10.92 12.96 -2.79
C MET A 258 -11.72 12.29 -1.68
N VAL A 259 -11.02 11.92 -0.60
CA VAL A 259 -11.63 11.42 0.64
C VAL A 259 -11.65 12.57 1.64
N SER A 260 -12.87 13.05 1.95
CA SER A 260 -13.07 14.16 2.90
C SER A 260 -12.53 13.80 4.28
N ASP A 261 -12.02 14.80 4.99
CA ASP A 261 -11.51 14.71 6.37
C ASP A 261 -10.42 13.65 6.59
N ALA A 262 -9.78 13.18 5.52
CA ALA A 262 -8.75 12.17 5.55
C ALA A 262 -7.36 12.77 5.34
N GLY A 263 -6.40 12.29 6.11
CA GLY A 263 -4.97 12.48 5.85
C GLY A 263 -4.41 11.46 4.87
N HIS A 264 -3.10 11.23 4.93
CA HIS A 264 -2.38 10.29 4.08
C HIS A 264 -2.89 8.84 4.22
N ALA A 265 -3.09 8.37 5.45
CA ALA A 265 -3.61 7.03 5.73
C ALA A 265 -5.15 7.02 5.77
N CYS A 266 -5.79 7.46 4.69
CA CYS A 266 -7.25 7.60 4.59
C CYS A 266 -8.01 6.30 4.93
N TYR A 267 -7.44 5.13 4.67
CA TYR A 267 -8.01 3.82 5.00
C TYR A 267 -7.99 3.50 6.50
N ILE A 268 -7.31 4.33 7.31
CA ILE A 268 -7.30 4.24 8.78
C ILE A 268 -8.23 5.30 9.38
N ASP A 269 -8.03 6.58 9.06
CA ASP A 269 -8.77 7.66 9.69
C ASP A 269 -10.20 7.84 9.12
N GLN A 270 -10.40 7.54 7.85
CA GLN A 270 -11.70 7.56 7.18
C GLN A 270 -12.01 6.18 6.55
N SER A 271 -11.86 5.13 7.36
CA SER A 271 -12.00 3.74 6.89
C SER A 271 -13.34 3.46 6.21
N GLY A 272 -14.44 4.02 6.71
CA GLY A 272 -15.77 3.87 6.12
C GLY A 272 -15.88 4.52 4.72
N ALA A 273 -15.39 5.74 4.57
CA ALA A 273 -15.40 6.44 3.27
C ALA A 273 -14.48 5.75 2.27
N THR A 274 -13.29 5.33 2.72
CA THR A 274 -12.32 4.62 1.90
C THR A 274 -12.84 3.23 1.48
N ALA A 275 -13.49 2.49 2.38
CA ALA A 275 -14.11 1.20 2.03
C ALA A 275 -15.21 1.36 0.98
N ARG A 276 -16.06 2.40 1.08
CA ARG A 276 -17.05 2.70 0.04
C ARG A 276 -16.40 3.06 -1.31
N LEU A 277 -15.31 3.83 -1.30
CA LEU A 277 -14.55 4.15 -2.50
C LEU A 277 -13.97 2.88 -3.16
N ILE A 278 -13.38 1.99 -2.37
CA ILE A 278 -12.85 0.71 -2.84
C ILE A 278 -13.98 -0.16 -3.40
N ALA A 279 -15.11 -0.25 -2.71
CA ALA A 279 -16.27 -1.02 -3.18
C ALA A 279 -16.84 -0.47 -4.50
N ALA A 280 -16.88 0.85 -4.68
CA ALA A 280 -17.30 1.48 -5.92
C ALA A 280 -16.31 1.28 -7.08
N ALA A 281 -15.04 0.99 -6.76
CA ALA A 281 -14.02 0.66 -7.76
C ALA A 281 -14.05 -0.81 -8.21
N LEU A 282 -14.87 -1.67 -7.61
CA LEU A 282 -15.03 -3.07 -8.04
C LEU A 282 -15.67 -3.15 -9.43
N PRO A 283 -15.43 -4.25 -10.18
CA PRO A 283 -16.11 -4.49 -11.45
C PRO A 283 -17.64 -4.51 -11.31
N PRO A 284 -18.39 -4.03 -12.30
CA PRO A 284 -19.85 -4.11 -12.30
C PRO A 284 -20.31 -5.57 -12.16
N GLY A 285 -21.26 -5.84 -11.26
CA GLY A 285 -21.82 -7.17 -11.03
C GLY A 285 -20.99 -8.08 -10.10
N ALA A 286 -19.89 -7.57 -9.54
CA ALA A 286 -19.07 -8.30 -8.56
C ALA A 286 -19.55 -8.14 -7.10
N ALA A 287 -20.63 -7.37 -6.85
CA ALA A 287 -21.16 -7.06 -5.51
C ALA A 287 -22.44 -7.89 -5.21
#